data_af042c4619e9d2a0788879a311ec861f
#
_entry.id   af042c4619e9d2a0788879a311ec861f
#
_cell.length_a   1.000
_cell.length_b   1.000
_cell.length_c   1.000
_cell.angle_alpha   90.00
_cell.angle_beta   90.00
_cell.angle_gamma   90.00
#
_symmetry.space_group_name_H-M   'P 1'
#
loop_
_entity.id
_entity.type
_entity.pdbx_description
1 polymer ?
#
loop_
_entity_poly.entity_id
_entity_poly.type
_entity_poly.pdbx_seq_one_letter_code
_entity_poly.pdbx_strand_id
1 'polypeptide(L)'
;MSIESLWSSRFQQHIQNIITYFARMINGLLYSFIFISCVGAYYYAQFLKASPSKGISLLLITIVLTFIITRCPIRTFIQKPDAVYLLTLEEKLTSYFKKSLLYNYIIQLFPLLFMFLVLTPLATQSLQLTVPFLCTIFIVLMITKAWNMYIHWMWRDSHEKGIWLIIRIACNALILYMLFYTANVIVLGGLLLLLAFLFLYTKKQPKKRIPWDYIIEQEEKLDIHFYQFASIFTDVPQLKKQVNSRKWLTNWIEPFLHKKRATFFYLHTLSFLRGNDYFGIYIRLGLIGAFTLYFVPNIYVKGAIAYIVLYMVSMQLRSLWKYFAGNIIVALYPIDTAKRMNQFLRLIFILLNIQLILFSSVILVATGHLLHALIIMVIGVLWIKFIIVPKTKKRISSF
;
A
#
# COMPACT_ATOMS: atom_id res chain seq x y z
N MET A 1 -21.66 -3.46 -32.71
CA MET A 1 -20.35 -3.11 -32.11
C MET A 1 -19.47 -4.34 -32.19
N SER A 2 -18.30 -4.28 -32.83
CA SER A 2 -17.42 -5.44 -32.88
C SER A 2 -16.75 -5.65 -31.52
N ILE A 3 -16.45 -6.88 -31.16
CA ILE A 3 -15.79 -7.20 -29.87
C ILE A 3 -14.41 -6.51 -29.76
N GLU A 4 -13.77 -6.28 -30.88
CA GLU A 4 -12.49 -5.56 -30.93
C GLU A 4 -12.63 -4.08 -30.64
N SER A 5 -13.70 -3.43 -31.14
CA SER A 5 -13.98 -2.03 -30.82
C SER A 5 -14.38 -1.84 -29.36
N LEU A 6 -15.04 -2.83 -28.75
CA LEU A 6 -15.36 -2.86 -27.32
C LEU A 6 -14.10 -2.84 -26.46
N TRP A 7 -13.12 -3.71 -26.75
CA TRP A 7 -11.87 -3.73 -26.02
C TRP A 7 -11.11 -2.40 -26.15
N SER A 8 -11.01 -1.88 -27.37
CA SER A 8 -10.27 -0.64 -27.63
C SER A 8 -10.89 0.57 -26.92
N SER A 9 -12.21 0.70 -26.91
CA SER A 9 -12.87 1.82 -26.23
C SER A 9 -12.67 1.75 -24.71
N ARG A 10 -12.76 0.56 -24.09
CA ARG A 10 -12.54 0.37 -22.66
C ARG A 10 -11.08 0.60 -22.26
N PHE A 11 -10.16 0.14 -23.08
CA PHE A 11 -8.74 0.39 -22.91
C PHE A 11 -8.44 1.90 -22.95
N GLN A 12 -8.96 2.63 -23.92
CA GLN A 12 -8.81 4.09 -24.02
C GLN A 12 -9.38 4.80 -22.79
N GLN A 13 -10.57 4.43 -22.35
CA GLN A 13 -11.18 4.97 -21.14
C GLN A 13 -10.34 4.72 -19.90
N HIS A 14 -9.77 3.49 -19.78
CA HIS A 14 -8.88 3.14 -18.68
C HIS A 14 -7.60 3.99 -18.69
N ILE A 15 -6.96 4.15 -19.84
CA ILE A 15 -5.75 4.98 -19.98
C ILE A 15 -6.04 6.44 -19.67
N GLN A 16 -7.15 6.99 -20.16
CA GLN A 16 -7.57 8.36 -19.84
C GLN A 16 -7.77 8.56 -18.33
N ASN A 17 -8.40 7.60 -17.65
CA ASN A 17 -8.55 7.63 -16.20
C ASN A 17 -7.21 7.62 -15.49
N ILE A 18 -6.30 6.72 -15.87
CA ILE A 18 -4.94 6.66 -15.30
C ILE A 18 -4.22 8.00 -15.49
N ILE A 19 -4.19 8.53 -16.70
CA ILE A 19 -3.51 9.80 -17.01
C ILE A 19 -4.10 10.94 -16.17
N THR A 20 -5.42 11.01 -16.06
CA THR A 20 -6.11 12.07 -15.30
C THR A 20 -5.72 12.02 -13.81
N TYR A 21 -5.72 10.83 -13.20
CA TYR A 21 -5.30 10.70 -11.80
C TYR A 21 -3.81 10.93 -11.63
N PHE A 22 -2.99 10.39 -12.55
CA PHE A 22 -1.52 10.57 -12.50
C PHE A 22 -1.14 12.05 -12.60
N ALA A 23 -1.78 12.81 -13.49
CA ALA A 23 -1.56 14.26 -13.62
C ALA A 23 -1.89 15.03 -12.32
N ARG A 24 -2.91 14.60 -11.58
CA ARG A 24 -3.26 15.20 -10.29
C ARG A 24 -2.30 14.82 -9.16
N MET A 25 -1.76 13.60 -9.23
CA MET A 25 -0.85 13.06 -8.21
C MET A 25 0.61 13.50 -8.40
N ILE A 26 0.99 13.91 -9.61
CA ILE A 26 2.40 14.04 -10.04
C ILE A 26 3.23 14.92 -9.09
N ASN A 27 2.69 16.01 -8.61
CA ASN A 27 3.41 16.94 -7.74
C ASN A 27 3.78 16.30 -6.38
N GLY A 28 2.83 15.63 -5.71
CA GLY A 28 3.10 14.94 -4.44
C GLY A 28 3.91 13.67 -4.61
N LEU A 29 3.66 12.92 -5.69
CA LEU A 29 4.31 11.66 -6.00
C LEU A 29 5.80 11.85 -6.37
N LEU A 30 6.13 12.89 -7.14
CA LEU A 30 7.50 13.19 -7.57
C LEU A 30 8.42 13.43 -6.37
N TYR A 31 8.03 14.32 -5.45
CA TYR A 31 8.87 14.62 -4.28
C TYR A 31 9.07 13.40 -3.39
N SER A 32 8.00 12.66 -3.12
CA SER A 32 8.06 11.43 -2.31
C SER A 32 8.92 10.37 -2.97
N PHE A 33 8.77 10.17 -4.28
CA PHE A 33 9.54 9.19 -5.04
C PHE A 33 11.02 9.52 -5.08
N ILE A 34 11.40 10.79 -5.36
CA ILE A 34 12.79 11.23 -5.37
C ILE A 34 13.40 11.01 -3.99
N PHE A 35 12.72 11.44 -2.92
CA PHE A 35 13.24 11.28 -1.56
C PHE A 35 13.48 9.81 -1.19
N ILE A 36 12.47 8.94 -1.40
CA ILE A 36 12.58 7.50 -1.11
C ILE A 36 13.66 6.85 -1.98
N SER A 37 13.78 7.25 -3.25
CA SER A 37 14.79 6.70 -4.16
C SER A 37 16.21 7.12 -3.73
N CYS A 38 16.43 8.37 -3.33
CA CYS A 38 17.73 8.83 -2.85
C CYS A 38 18.16 8.12 -1.56
N VAL A 39 17.25 8.01 -0.59
CA VAL A 39 17.50 7.30 0.67
C VAL A 39 17.75 5.80 0.39
N GLY A 40 16.91 5.19 -0.42
CA GLY A 40 17.07 3.78 -0.81
C GLY A 40 18.38 3.51 -1.54
N ALA A 41 18.75 4.37 -2.50
CA ALA A 41 20.01 4.25 -3.23
C ALA A 41 21.23 4.39 -2.30
N TYR A 42 21.18 5.31 -1.33
CA TYR A 42 22.25 5.48 -0.34
C TYR A 42 22.46 4.21 0.50
N TYR A 43 21.40 3.65 1.10
CA TYR A 43 21.50 2.42 1.89
C TYR A 43 21.87 1.20 1.05
N TYR A 44 21.37 1.14 -0.18
CA TYR A 44 21.73 0.07 -1.11
C TYR A 44 23.22 0.15 -1.49
N ALA A 45 23.76 1.33 -1.74
CA ALA A 45 25.19 1.52 -2.00
C ALA A 45 26.06 1.12 -0.78
N GLN A 46 25.62 1.41 0.45
CA GLN A 46 26.31 0.95 1.66
C GLN A 46 26.27 -0.58 1.79
N PHE A 47 25.11 -1.19 1.50
CA PHE A 47 24.96 -2.64 1.51
C PHE A 47 25.91 -3.33 0.50
N LEU A 48 26.04 -2.76 -0.71
CA LEU A 48 26.98 -3.27 -1.70
C LEU A 48 28.44 -3.15 -1.25
N LYS A 49 28.81 -2.02 -0.62
CA LYS A 49 30.17 -1.80 -0.09
C LYS A 49 30.52 -2.79 1.04
N ALA A 50 29.54 -3.22 1.83
CA ALA A 50 29.71 -4.21 2.87
C ALA A 50 30.00 -5.63 2.33
N SER A 51 30.01 -5.81 0.98
CA SER A 51 30.32 -7.04 0.28
C SER A 51 29.57 -8.26 0.87
N PRO A 52 28.23 -8.29 0.73
CA PRO A 52 27.42 -9.35 1.32
C PRO A 52 27.85 -10.73 0.81
N SER A 53 27.75 -11.73 1.67
CA SER A 53 28.14 -13.11 1.31
C SER A 53 27.34 -13.61 0.09
N LYS A 54 27.96 -14.48 -0.72
CA LYS A 54 27.32 -15.06 -1.92
C LYS A 54 25.95 -15.67 -1.63
N GLY A 55 25.82 -16.37 -0.47
CA GLY A 55 24.54 -16.97 -0.05
C GLY A 55 23.44 -15.95 0.22
N ILE A 56 23.74 -14.87 0.94
CA ILE A 56 22.77 -13.80 1.23
C ILE A 56 22.34 -13.11 -0.06
N SER A 57 23.27 -12.77 -0.94
CA SER A 57 22.98 -12.13 -2.22
C SER A 57 22.09 -13.02 -3.11
N LEU A 58 22.41 -14.30 -3.19
CA LEU A 58 21.64 -15.28 -3.97
C LEU A 58 20.21 -15.43 -3.42
N LEU A 59 20.05 -15.56 -2.10
CA LEU A 59 18.74 -15.66 -1.47
C LEU A 59 17.90 -14.39 -1.72
N LEU A 60 18.50 -13.21 -1.55
CA LEU A 60 17.81 -11.94 -1.73
C LEU A 60 17.32 -11.79 -3.19
N ILE A 61 18.20 -12.03 -4.17
CA ILE A 61 17.84 -11.98 -5.60
C ILE A 61 16.71 -12.97 -5.90
N THR A 62 16.84 -14.21 -5.44
CA THR A 62 15.86 -15.27 -5.67
C THR A 62 14.50 -14.90 -5.07
N ILE A 63 14.43 -14.44 -3.83
CA ILE A 63 13.17 -14.10 -3.16
C ILE A 63 12.49 -12.93 -3.88
N VAL A 64 13.20 -11.84 -4.15
CA VAL A 64 12.64 -10.65 -4.79
C VAL A 64 12.12 -10.95 -6.18
N LEU A 65 12.90 -11.61 -7.02
CA LEU A 65 12.48 -11.95 -8.38
C LEU A 65 11.35 -12.98 -8.38
N THR A 66 11.38 -14.00 -7.51
CA THR A 66 10.27 -14.97 -7.37
C THR A 66 8.97 -14.27 -7.04
N PHE A 67 8.98 -13.31 -6.12
CA PHE A 67 7.78 -12.54 -5.76
C PHE A 67 7.22 -11.77 -6.96
N ILE A 68 8.06 -11.06 -7.71
CA ILE A 68 7.64 -10.26 -8.87
C ILE A 68 7.14 -11.15 -10.01
N ILE A 69 7.80 -12.28 -10.28
CA ILE A 69 7.41 -13.19 -11.36
C ILE A 69 6.10 -13.88 -11.03
N THR A 70 5.92 -14.32 -9.79
CA THR A 70 4.71 -15.07 -9.37
C THR A 70 3.48 -14.17 -9.28
N ARG A 71 3.65 -12.90 -8.93
CA ARG A 71 2.54 -11.95 -8.85
C ARG A 71 2.09 -11.53 -10.25
N CYS A 72 0.91 -12.01 -10.67
CA CYS A 72 0.34 -11.78 -12.00
C CYS A 72 -1.07 -11.20 -11.91
N PRO A 73 -1.27 -9.93 -11.51
CA PRO A 73 -2.58 -9.29 -11.60
C PRO A 73 -3.01 -9.20 -13.07
N ILE A 74 -4.21 -9.65 -13.39
CA ILE A 74 -4.74 -9.62 -14.76
C ILE A 74 -5.94 -8.70 -14.81
N ARG A 75 -5.82 -7.60 -15.54
CA ARG A 75 -6.88 -6.65 -15.81
C ARG A 75 -7.57 -7.02 -17.11
N THR A 76 -8.88 -7.19 -17.07
CA THR A 76 -9.69 -7.65 -18.20
C THR A 76 -10.61 -6.58 -18.77
N PHE A 77 -10.84 -5.48 -18.03
CA PHE A 77 -11.79 -4.42 -18.36
C PHE A 77 -13.26 -4.88 -18.44
N ILE A 78 -13.59 -6.03 -17.85
CA ILE A 78 -14.95 -6.55 -17.77
C ILE A 78 -15.72 -5.79 -16.70
N GLN A 79 -16.99 -5.46 -17.00
CA GLN A 79 -17.90 -4.73 -16.11
C GLN A 79 -19.07 -5.63 -15.69
N LYS A 80 -19.75 -5.29 -14.58
CA LYS A 80 -20.91 -6.06 -14.08
C LYS A 80 -21.99 -6.38 -15.13
N PRO A 81 -22.41 -5.43 -15.99
CA PRO A 81 -23.42 -5.70 -16.99
C PRO A 81 -23.02 -6.76 -18.03
N ASP A 82 -21.73 -6.97 -18.23
CA ASP A 82 -21.19 -7.89 -19.25
C ASP A 82 -21.54 -9.34 -18.97
N ALA A 83 -21.70 -9.72 -17.71
CA ALA A 83 -22.13 -11.07 -17.34
C ALA A 83 -23.49 -11.46 -17.97
N VAL A 84 -24.34 -10.46 -18.26
CA VAL A 84 -25.63 -10.68 -18.91
C VAL A 84 -25.53 -10.49 -20.42
N TYR A 85 -24.95 -9.37 -20.86
CA TYR A 85 -24.97 -8.99 -22.28
C TYR A 85 -23.95 -9.74 -23.15
N LEU A 86 -22.82 -10.18 -22.61
CA LEU A 86 -21.79 -10.87 -23.36
C LEU A 86 -21.82 -12.40 -23.20
N LEU A 87 -22.74 -12.94 -22.41
CA LEU A 87 -22.85 -14.38 -22.18
C LEU A 87 -23.07 -15.15 -23.48
N THR A 88 -23.90 -14.64 -24.37
CA THR A 88 -24.19 -15.25 -25.70
C THR A 88 -23.03 -15.18 -26.68
N LEU A 89 -22.05 -14.32 -26.40
CA LEU A 89 -20.87 -14.09 -27.25
C LEU A 89 -19.58 -14.69 -26.67
N GLU A 90 -19.68 -15.58 -25.67
CA GLU A 90 -18.53 -16.12 -24.92
C GLU A 90 -17.44 -16.72 -25.82
N GLU A 91 -17.81 -17.45 -26.86
CA GLU A 91 -16.86 -18.06 -27.80
C GLU A 91 -16.04 -17.01 -28.57
N LYS A 92 -16.65 -15.88 -28.90
CA LYS A 92 -15.99 -14.79 -29.65
C LYS A 92 -15.09 -13.93 -28.77
N LEU A 93 -15.21 -14.00 -27.44
CA LEU A 93 -14.40 -13.22 -26.49
C LEU A 93 -12.95 -13.69 -26.37
N THR A 94 -12.56 -14.79 -27.04
CA THR A 94 -11.19 -15.28 -27.02
C THR A 94 -10.19 -14.23 -27.51
N SER A 95 -10.52 -13.46 -28.56
CA SER A 95 -9.68 -12.36 -29.06
C SER A 95 -9.57 -11.21 -28.06
N TYR A 96 -10.66 -10.87 -27.38
CA TYR A 96 -10.71 -9.87 -26.30
C TYR A 96 -9.74 -10.21 -25.15
N PHE A 97 -9.81 -11.43 -24.63
CA PHE A 97 -8.93 -11.86 -23.53
C PHE A 97 -7.48 -11.99 -23.94
N LYS A 98 -7.18 -12.39 -25.17
CA LYS A 98 -5.80 -12.39 -25.70
C LYS A 98 -5.19 -10.98 -25.70
N LYS A 99 -5.93 -9.96 -26.15
CA LYS A 99 -5.48 -8.56 -26.10
C LYS A 99 -5.27 -8.09 -24.66
N SER A 100 -6.18 -8.43 -23.74
CA SER A 100 -6.03 -8.12 -22.32
C SER A 100 -4.80 -8.79 -21.70
N LEU A 101 -4.55 -10.06 -22.00
CA LEU A 101 -3.35 -10.76 -21.51
C LEU A 101 -2.08 -10.13 -22.05
N LEU A 102 -2.02 -9.81 -23.35
CA LEU A 102 -0.86 -9.14 -23.93
C LEU A 102 -0.57 -7.79 -23.28
N TYR A 103 -1.59 -6.99 -23.07
CA TYR A 103 -1.47 -5.72 -22.35
C TYR A 103 -0.90 -5.91 -20.93
N ASN A 104 -1.47 -6.86 -20.16
CA ASN A 104 -0.99 -7.14 -18.81
C ASN A 104 0.45 -7.66 -18.79
N TYR A 105 0.83 -8.47 -19.78
CA TYR A 105 2.19 -8.95 -19.90
C TYR A 105 3.18 -7.80 -20.11
N ILE A 106 2.90 -6.91 -21.06
CA ILE A 106 3.76 -5.76 -21.36
C ILE A 106 3.90 -4.86 -20.11
N ILE A 107 2.79 -4.52 -19.45
CA ILE A 107 2.82 -3.67 -18.25
C ILE A 107 3.62 -4.32 -17.12
N GLN A 108 3.52 -5.64 -16.95
CA GLN A 108 4.24 -6.35 -15.89
C GLN A 108 5.72 -6.57 -16.17
N LEU A 109 6.17 -6.39 -17.41
CA LEU A 109 7.60 -6.40 -17.73
C LEU A 109 8.34 -5.16 -17.18
N PHE A 110 7.67 -4.01 -17.05
CA PHE A 110 8.31 -2.79 -16.52
C PHE A 110 8.83 -2.96 -15.07
N PRO A 111 8.02 -3.39 -14.10
CA PRO A 111 8.52 -3.63 -12.74
C PRO A 111 9.53 -4.78 -12.68
N LEU A 112 9.41 -5.79 -13.54
CA LEU A 112 10.39 -6.87 -13.64
C LEU A 112 11.75 -6.34 -14.12
N LEU A 113 11.78 -5.56 -15.21
CA LEU A 113 12.98 -4.92 -15.73
C LEU A 113 13.62 -3.98 -14.70
N PHE A 114 12.79 -3.12 -14.07
CA PHE A 114 13.28 -2.17 -13.07
C PHE A 114 13.98 -2.89 -11.90
N MET A 115 13.34 -3.91 -11.31
CA MET A 115 13.94 -4.65 -10.20
C MET A 115 15.12 -5.50 -10.64
N PHE A 116 15.12 -6.03 -11.84
CA PHE A 116 16.26 -6.74 -12.39
C PHE A 116 17.48 -5.81 -12.52
N LEU A 117 17.29 -4.58 -13.03
CA LEU A 117 18.35 -3.57 -13.12
C LEU A 117 18.87 -3.16 -11.74
N VAL A 118 18.00 -3.00 -10.75
CA VAL A 118 18.41 -2.72 -9.36
C VAL A 118 19.23 -3.85 -8.76
N LEU A 119 18.90 -5.11 -9.07
CA LEU A 119 19.62 -6.29 -8.56
C LEU A 119 20.90 -6.63 -9.35
N THR A 120 21.09 -6.07 -10.55
CA THR A 120 22.27 -6.30 -11.41
C THR A 120 23.59 -6.00 -10.69
N PRO A 121 23.80 -4.87 -10.00
CA PRO A 121 25.05 -4.60 -9.28
C PRO A 121 25.35 -5.66 -8.20
N LEU A 122 24.33 -6.15 -7.51
CA LEU A 122 24.47 -7.21 -6.53
C LEU A 122 24.91 -8.54 -7.16
N ALA A 123 24.34 -8.88 -8.33
CA ALA A 123 24.67 -10.08 -9.08
C ALA A 123 26.11 -10.04 -9.66
N THR A 124 26.54 -8.88 -10.15
CA THR A 124 27.90 -8.72 -10.71
C THR A 124 28.96 -8.70 -9.60
N GLN A 125 28.74 -8.00 -8.51
CA GLN A 125 29.74 -7.87 -7.42
C GLN A 125 29.84 -9.13 -6.56
N SER A 126 28.70 -9.68 -6.09
CA SER A 126 28.72 -10.81 -5.15
C SER A 126 28.77 -12.17 -5.83
N LEU A 127 28.09 -12.35 -6.98
CA LEU A 127 28.06 -13.64 -7.70
C LEU A 127 29.04 -13.69 -8.88
N GLN A 128 29.71 -12.57 -9.20
CA GLN A 128 30.70 -12.46 -10.28
C GLN A 128 30.13 -12.84 -11.67
N LEU A 129 28.84 -12.57 -11.90
CA LEU A 129 28.16 -12.87 -13.16
C LEU A 129 28.55 -11.84 -14.24
N THR A 130 28.77 -12.32 -15.45
CA THR A 130 29.08 -11.44 -16.60
C THR A 130 27.81 -10.79 -17.14
N VAL A 131 27.94 -9.57 -17.69
CA VAL A 131 26.81 -8.82 -18.25
C VAL A 131 26.09 -9.58 -19.37
N PRO A 132 26.77 -10.24 -20.33
CA PRO A 132 26.09 -11.05 -21.35
C PRO A 132 25.23 -12.17 -20.76
N PHE A 133 25.72 -12.82 -19.68
CA PHE A 133 24.94 -13.86 -19.01
C PHE A 133 23.72 -13.29 -18.31
N LEU A 134 23.79 -12.09 -17.74
CA LEU A 134 22.63 -11.41 -17.16
C LEU A 134 21.56 -11.10 -18.21
N CYS A 135 21.94 -10.75 -19.44
CA CYS A 135 20.98 -10.58 -20.54
C CYS A 135 20.24 -11.90 -20.86
N THR A 136 20.95 -13.02 -20.85
CA THR A 136 20.29 -14.33 -21.05
C THR A 136 19.35 -14.68 -19.91
N ILE A 137 19.73 -14.39 -18.64
CA ILE A 137 18.85 -14.53 -17.49
C ILE A 137 17.57 -13.71 -17.67
N PHE A 138 17.69 -12.45 -18.12
CA PHE A 138 16.51 -11.59 -18.30
C PHE A 138 15.53 -12.17 -19.34
N ILE A 139 16.02 -12.74 -20.44
CA ILE A 139 15.16 -13.43 -21.43
C ILE A 139 14.41 -14.60 -20.78
N VAL A 140 15.10 -15.40 -19.95
CA VAL A 140 14.45 -16.50 -19.22
C VAL A 140 13.39 -15.98 -18.23
N LEU A 141 13.66 -14.87 -17.57
CA LEU A 141 12.68 -14.23 -16.68
C LEU A 141 11.42 -13.78 -17.45
N MET A 142 11.57 -13.23 -18.66
CA MET A 142 10.45 -12.88 -19.53
C MET A 142 9.61 -14.11 -19.89
N ILE A 143 10.25 -15.21 -20.29
CA ILE A 143 9.58 -16.48 -20.63
C ILE A 143 8.86 -17.05 -19.40
N THR A 144 9.54 -17.08 -18.26
CA THR A 144 8.97 -17.54 -16.98
C THR A 144 7.78 -16.69 -16.56
N LYS A 145 7.83 -15.38 -16.77
CA LYS A 145 6.71 -14.46 -16.50
C LYS A 145 5.50 -14.76 -17.37
N ALA A 146 5.70 -14.99 -18.68
CA ALA A 146 4.64 -15.38 -19.61
C ALA A 146 3.97 -16.69 -19.19
N TRP A 147 4.78 -17.71 -18.83
CA TRP A 147 4.30 -18.98 -18.32
C TRP A 147 3.48 -18.81 -17.02
N ASN A 148 3.97 -18.03 -16.06
CA ASN A 148 3.24 -17.75 -14.81
C ASN A 148 1.88 -17.09 -15.07
N MET A 149 1.83 -16.11 -15.99
CA MET A 149 0.59 -15.43 -16.33
C MET A 149 -0.40 -16.37 -17.01
N TYR A 150 0.08 -17.25 -17.90
CA TYR A 150 -0.73 -18.26 -18.58
C TYR A 150 -1.36 -19.25 -17.58
N ILE A 151 -0.58 -19.80 -16.66
CA ILE A 151 -1.09 -20.70 -15.61
C ILE A 151 -2.08 -19.98 -14.71
N HIS A 152 -1.75 -18.76 -14.27
CA HIS A 152 -2.66 -17.97 -13.44
C HIS A 152 -4.00 -17.73 -14.14
N TRP A 153 -3.98 -17.50 -15.45
CA TRP A 153 -5.21 -17.35 -16.23
C TRP A 153 -6.00 -18.65 -16.34
N MET A 154 -5.36 -19.79 -16.52
CA MET A 154 -6.05 -21.09 -16.65
C MET A 154 -6.71 -21.56 -15.35
N TRP A 155 -6.02 -21.38 -14.21
CA TRP A 155 -6.46 -21.88 -12.91
C TRP A 155 -7.08 -20.78 -12.04
N ARG A 156 -7.57 -19.71 -12.64
CA ARG A 156 -8.08 -18.52 -11.93
C ARG A 156 -9.27 -18.82 -11.01
N ASP A 157 -10.12 -19.79 -11.36
CA ASP A 157 -11.35 -20.13 -10.64
C ASP A 157 -11.40 -21.63 -10.28
N SER A 158 -10.31 -22.18 -9.78
CA SER A 158 -10.29 -23.57 -9.34
C SER A 158 -10.14 -23.65 -7.81
N HIS A 159 -10.72 -24.69 -7.20
CA HIS A 159 -10.44 -25.02 -5.80
C HIS A 159 -8.94 -25.24 -5.55
N GLU A 160 -8.20 -25.64 -6.57
CA GLU A 160 -6.76 -25.89 -6.53
C GLU A 160 -5.90 -24.63 -6.70
N LYS A 161 -6.49 -23.45 -6.76
CA LYS A 161 -5.79 -22.17 -6.98
C LYS A 161 -4.62 -21.98 -6.00
N GLY A 162 -4.80 -22.35 -4.73
CA GLY A 162 -3.76 -22.27 -3.70
C GLY A 162 -2.60 -23.22 -3.98
N ILE A 163 -2.89 -24.45 -4.40
CA ILE A 163 -1.87 -25.46 -4.74
C ILE A 163 -1.06 -25.00 -5.94
N TRP A 164 -1.72 -24.51 -6.99
CA TRP A 164 -1.03 -23.96 -8.16
C TRP A 164 -0.20 -22.71 -7.86
N LEU A 165 -0.62 -21.89 -6.90
CA LEU A 165 0.21 -20.78 -6.44
C LEU A 165 1.50 -21.28 -5.77
N ILE A 166 1.41 -22.27 -4.89
CA ILE A 166 2.58 -22.86 -4.21
C ILE A 166 3.52 -23.50 -5.24
N ILE A 167 2.98 -24.28 -6.18
CA ILE A 167 3.78 -24.89 -7.27
C ILE A 167 4.52 -23.82 -8.07
N ARG A 168 3.85 -22.74 -8.45
CA ARG A 168 4.46 -21.62 -9.17
C ARG A 168 5.57 -20.95 -8.37
N ILE A 169 5.37 -20.71 -7.06
CA ILE A 169 6.39 -20.14 -6.20
C ILE A 169 7.60 -21.08 -6.12
N ALA A 170 7.37 -22.36 -5.87
CA ALA A 170 8.43 -23.36 -5.76
C ALA A 170 9.22 -23.50 -7.07
N CYS A 171 8.54 -23.64 -8.20
CA CYS A 171 9.19 -23.72 -9.51
C CYS A 171 9.98 -22.45 -9.83
N ASN A 172 9.42 -21.27 -9.59
CA ASN A 172 10.11 -20.00 -9.85
C ASN A 172 11.35 -19.87 -8.96
N ALA A 173 11.22 -20.18 -7.66
CA ALA A 173 12.34 -20.12 -6.72
C ALA A 173 13.47 -21.10 -7.12
N LEU A 174 13.11 -22.31 -7.51
CA LEU A 174 14.08 -23.32 -7.96
C LEU A 174 14.78 -22.89 -9.24
N ILE A 175 14.03 -22.42 -10.24
CA ILE A 175 14.58 -21.93 -11.52
C ILE A 175 15.57 -20.80 -11.25
N LEU A 176 15.18 -19.80 -10.45
CA LEU A 176 16.02 -18.64 -10.16
C LEU A 176 17.25 -19.02 -9.34
N TYR A 177 17.06 -19.85 -8.31
CA TYR A 177 18.18 -20.32 -7.50
C TYR A 177 19.22 -21.02 -8.35
N MET A 178 18.81 -21.98 -9.19
CA MET A 178 19.71 -22.71 -10.07
C MET A 178 20.39 -21.80 -11.12
N LEU A 179 19.65 -20.84 -11.70
CA LEU A 179 20.21 -19.90 -12.69
C LEU A 179 21.32 -19.03 -12.10
N PHE A 180 21.13 -18.49 -10.89
CA PHE A 180 22.11 -17.62 -10.26
C PHE A 180 23.23 -18.37 -9.53
N TYR A 181 23.00 -19.65 -9.14
CA TYR A 181 23.99 -20.49 -8.45
C TYR A 181 24.99 -21.11 -9.41
N THR A 182 24.53 -21.75 -10.47
CA THR A 182 25.39 -22.57 -11.35
C THR A 182 26.02 -21.78 -12.50
N ALA A 183 25.35 -20.71 -12.94
CA ALA A 183 25.74 -19.89 -14.10
C ALA A 183 26.08 -20.73 -15.37
N ASN A 184 25.42 -21.90 -15.51
CA ASN A 184 25.73 -22.88 -16.54
C ASN A 184 24.63 -22.93 -17.62
N VAL A 185 25.03 -22.87 -18.89
CA VAL A 185 24.10 -22.89 -20.04
C VAL A 185 23.34 -24.22 -20.13
N ILE A 186 23.92 -25.33 -19.71
CA ILE A 186 23.26 -26.65 -19.71
C ILE A 186 22.06 -26.66 -18.77
N VAL A 187 22.24 -26.13 -17.57
CA VAL A 187 21.15 -25.99 -16.57
C VAL A 187 20.06 -25.09 -17.10
N LEU A 188 20.41 -24.01 -17.79
CA LEU A 188 19.47 -23.12 -18.46
C LEU A 188 18.63 -23.87 -19.51
N GLY A 189 19.25 -24.71 -20.35
CA GLY A 189 18.55 -25.56 -21.29
C GLY A 189 17.56 -26.52 -20.64
N GLY A 190 17.98 -27.19 -19.55
CA GLY A 190 17.12 -28.10 -18.78
C GLY A 190 15.93 -27.40 -18.15
N LEU A 191 16.11 -26.19 -17.61
CA LEU A 191 15.03 -25.37 -17.05
C LEU A 191 14.03 -24.90 -18.11
N LEU A 192 14.49 -24.53 -19.31
CA LEU A 192 13.61 -24.18 -20.43
C LEU A 192 12.79 -25.38 -20.91
N LEU A 193 13.39 -26.57 -20.95
CA LEU A 193 12.67 -27.81 -21.28
C LEU A 193 11.60 -28.13 -20.22
N LEU A 194 11.90 -27.95 -18.94
CA LEU A 194 10.94 -28.12 -17.87
C LEU A 194 9.75 -27.13 -18.00
N LEU A 195 10.01 -25.87 -18.28
CA LEU A 195 8.98 -24.88 -18.54
C LEU A 195 8.14 -25.24 -19.79
N ALA A 196 8.77 -25.71 -20.86
CA ALA A 196 8.07 -26.15 -22.05
C ALA A 196 7.18 -27.37 -21.77
N PHE A 197 7.68 -28.35 -21.01
CA PHE A 197 6.89 -29.51 -20.59
C PHE A 197 5.67 -29.09 -19.75
N LEU A 198 5.86 -28.26 -18.75
CA LEU A 198 4.77 -27.74 -17.93
C LEU A 198 3.75 -26.94 -18.76
N PHE A 199 4.20 -26.18 -19.74
CA PHE A 199 3.33 -25.45 -20.66
C PHE A 199 2.49 -26.41 -21.52
N LEU A 200 3.10 -27.44 -22.10
CA LEU A 200 2.40 -28.44 -22.90
C LEU A 200 1.40 -29.24 -22.05
N TYR A 201 1.77 -29.62 -20.84
CA TYR A 201 0.88 -30.29 -19.91
C TYR A 201 -0.38 -29.45 -19.60
N THR A 202 -0.19 -28.17 -19.29
CA THR A 202 -1.32 -27.26 -19.01
C THR A 202 -2.18 -26.98 -20.24
N LYS A 203 -1.59 -26.96 -21.45
CA LYS A 203 -2.32 -26.74 -22.71
C LYS A 203 -3.28 -27.89 -23.05
N LYS A 204 -3.00 -29.12 -22.61
CA LYS A 204 -3.86 -30.30 -22.82
C LYS A 204 -5.13 -30.29 -21.97
N GLN A 205 -5.22 -29.42 -20.96
CA GLN A 205 -6.40 -29.34 -20.10
C GLN A 205 -7.60 -28.74 -20.84
N PRO A 206 -8.82 -29.23 -20.60
CA PRO A 206 -10.02 -28.74 -21.27
C PRO A 206 -10.24 -27.25 -20.95
N LYS A 207 -10.69 -26.51 -21.95
CA LYS A 207 -11.04 -25.09 -21.79
C LYS A 207 -12.21 -24.99 -20.79
N LYS A 208 -11.96 -24.35 -19.65
CA LYS A 208 -13.01 -24.06 -18.66
C LYS A 208 -13.87 -22.90 -19.14
N ARG A 209 -15.16 -22.90 -18.77
CA ARG A 209 -16.08 -21.76 -18.97
C ARG A 209 -15.51 -20.50 -18.33
N ILE A 210 -15.94 -19.36 -18.81
CA ILE A 210 -15.52 -18.07 -18.26
C ILE A 210 -16.21 -17.87 -16.90
N PRO A 211 -15.45 -17.76 -15.79
CA PRO A 211 -16.04 -17.48 -14.48
C PRO A 211 -16.30 -15.98 -14.35
N TRP A 212 -17.45 -15.54 -14.84
CA TRP A 212 -17.82 -14.12 -14.91
C TRP A 212 -17.73 -13.41 -13.57
N ASP A 213 -18.31 -13.99 -12.52
CA ASP A 213 -18.33 -13.39 -11.17
C ASP A 213 -16.91 -13.18 -10.64
N TYR A 214 -16.05 -14.18 -10.81
CA TYR A 214 -14.66 -14.08 -10.40
C TYR A 214 -13.90 -12.98 -11.15
N ILE A 215 -14.06 -12.87 -12.47
CA ILE A 215 -13.37 -11.87 -13.30
C ILE A 215 -13.82 -10.47 -12.92
N ILE A 216 -15.13 -10.26 -12.72
CA ILE A 216 -15.71 -8.98 -12.31
C ILE A 216 -15.18 -8.58 -10.92
N GLU A 217 -15.19 -9.52 -9.97
CA GLU A 217 -14.68 -9.25 -8.62
C GLU A 217 -13.19 -8.87 -8.62
N GLN A 218 -12.38 -9.55 -9.44
CA GLN A 218 -10.96 -9.22 -9.57
C GLN A 218 -10.75 -7.83 -10.20
N GLU A 219 -11.52 -7.47 -11.22
CA GLU A 219 -11.44 -6.15 -11.84
C GLU A 219 -11.81 -5.05 -10.84
N GLU A 220 -12.89 -5.24 -10.07
CA GLU A 220 -13.29 -4.31 -9.01
C GLU A 220 -12.21 -4.15 -7.92
N LYS A 221 -11.57 -5.25 -7.52
CA LYS A 221 -10.45 -5.21 -6.57
C LYS A 221 -9.27 -4.40 -7.11
N LEU A 222 -8.93 -4.57 -8.39
CA LEU A 222 -7.85 -3.82 -9.02
C LEU A 222 -8.18 -2.32 -9.10
N ASP A 223 -9.43 -1.97 -9.42
CA ASP A 223 -9.88 -0.59 -9.42
C ASP A 223 -9.87 0.03 -8.01
N ILE A 224 -10.36 -0.69 -7.02
CA ILE A 224 -10.32 -0.25 -5.61
C ILE A 224 -8.88 0.00 -5.16
N HIS A 225 -7.95 -0.92 -5.44
CA HIS A 225 -6.54 -0.74 -5.09
C HIS A 225 -5.92 0.48 -5.78
N PHE A 226 -6.23 0.69 -7.07
CA PHE A 226 -5.77 1.87 -7.81
C PHE A 226 -6.31 3.17 -7.19
N TYR A 227 -7.60 3.23 -6.89
CA TYR A 227 -8.22 4.41 -6.27
C TYR A 227 -7.75 4.63 -4.83
N GLN A 228 -7.50 3.56 -4.05
CA GLN A 228 -6.89 3.67 -2.73
C GLN A 228 -5.48 4.25 -2.79
N PHE A 229 -4.68 3.82 -3.76
CA PHE A 229 -3.36 4.41 -3.99
C PHE A 229 -3.46 5.88 -4.41
N ALA A 230 -4.36 6.20 -5.35
CA ALA A 230 -4.60 7.56 -5.77
C ALA A 230 -5.08 8.47 -4.63
N SER A 231 -5.88 7.95 -3.71
CA SER A 231 -6.42 8.70 -2.57
C SER A 231 -5.37 9.16 -1.56
N ILE A 232 -4.15 8.61 -1.60
CA ILE A 232 -3.02 9.09 -0.78
C ILE A 232 -2.57 10.49 -1.23
N PHE A 233 -2.74 10.83 -2.51
CA PHE A 233 -2.21 12.04 -3.12
C PHE A 233 -3.30 13.02 -3.58
N THR A 234 -4.52 12.54 -3.87
CA THR A 234 -5.62 13.35 -4.39
C THR A 234 -6.97 12.85 -3.91
N ASP A 235 -7.97 13.73 -3.88
CA ASP A 235 -9.33 13.33 -3.57
C ASP A 235 -9.92 12.48 -4.71
N VAL A 236 -10.46 11.30 -4.34
CA VAL A 236 -11.04 10.32 -5.27
C VAL A 236 -12.52 10.13 -4.94
N PRO A 237 -13.44 10.74 -5.71
CA PRO A 237 -14.88 10.67 -5.44
C PRO A 237 -15.47 9.25 -5.61
N GLN A 238 -14.81 8.37 -6.38
CA GLN A 238 -15.25 6.99 -6.60
C GLN A 238 -15.08 6.10 -5.36
N LEU A 239 -14.18 6.44 -4.46
CA LEU A 239 -14.08 5.78 -3.17
C LEU A 239 -15.19 6.30 -2.28
N LYS A 240 -16.28 5.51 -2.15
CA LYS A 240 -17.24 5.74 -1.06
C LYS A 240 -16.45 5.74 0.23
N LYS A 241 -16.56 6.81 1.03
CA LYS A 241 -15.94 6.87 2.37
C LYS A 241 -16.42 5.66 3.17
N GLN A 242 -15.62 4.60 3.19
CA GLN A 242 -15.96 3.42 3.95
C GLN A 242 -15.81 3.75 5.44
N VAL A 243 -16.90 3.68 6.15
CA VAL A 243 -16.88 3.75 7.61
C VAL A 243 -16.38 2.40 8.12
N ASN A 244 -15.11 2.33 8.47
CA ASN A 244 -14.54 1.12 9.06
C ASN A 244 -15.06 0.95 10.49
N SER A 245 -15.85 -0.09 10.72
CA SER A 245 -16.53 -0.29 12.01
C SER A 245 -15.60 -0.60 13.19
N ARG A 246 -14.30 -0.83 13.00
CA ARG A 246 -13.27 -1.15 14.03
C ARG A 246 -13.85 -1.60 15.36
N LYS A 247 -14.73 -2.62 15.31
CA LYS A 247 -15.58 -3.07 16.45
C LYS A 247 -14.75 -3.39 17.70
N TRP A 248 -13.58 -3.95 17.54
CA TRP A 248 -12.69 -4.28 18.67
C TRP A 248 -12.28 -3.03 19.47
N LEU A 249 -11.97 -1.91 18.81
CA LEU A 249 -11.56 -0.66 19.44
C LEU A 249 -12.76 0.08 20.05
N THR A 250 -13.88 0.09 19.34
CA THR A 250 -15.11 0.72 19.84
C THR A 250 -15.66 0.00 21.06
N ASN A 251 -15.68 -1.32 21.08
CA ASN A 251 -16.16 -2.11 22.21
C ASN A 251 -15.32 -1.89 23.50
N TRP A 252 -14.01 -1.66 23.34
CA TRP A 252 -13.12 -1.36 24.47
C TRP A 252 -13.34 0.03 25.05
N ILE A 253 -13.64 1.02 24.22
CA ILE A 253 -13.75 2.43 24.62
C ILE A 253 -15.20 2.79 25.00
N GLU A 254 -16.18 2.10 24.45
CA GLU A 254 -17.61 2.35 24.67
C GLU A 254 -18.04 2.35 26.16
N PRO A 255 -17.60 1.42 27.04
CA PRO A 255 -17.94 1.42 28.45
C PRO A 255 -17.45 2.67 29.21
N PHE A 256 -16.31 3.22 28.79
CA PHE A 256 -15.74 4.44 29.38
C PHE A 256 -16.45 5.71 28.90
N LEU A 257 -17.04 5.68 27.72
CA LEU A 257 -17.74 6.82 27.12
C LEU A 257 -19.17 6.98 27.64
N HIS A 258 -19.89 5.88 27.88
CA HIS A 258 -21.28 5.90 28.32
C HIS A 258 -21.48 6.50 29.75
N LYS A 259 -20.48 6.41 30.62
CA LYS A 259 -20.56 6.94 31.99
C LYS A 259 -20.56 8.46 32.11
N LYS A 260 -20.26 9.20 31.04
CA LYS A 260 -20.16 10.68 31.09
C LYS A 260 -21.18 11.28 30.14
N ARG A 261 -22.11 12.08 30.68
CA ARG A 261 -23.17 12.84 29.95
C ARG A 261 -22.67 13.84 28.90
N ALA A 262 -21.65 13.48 28.09
CA ALA A 262 -21.01 14.35 27.13
C ALA A 262 -21.26 13.80 25.69
N THR A 263 -22.47 14.04 25.17
CA THR A 263 -22.94 13.52 23.91
C THR A 263 -22.00 13.85 22.72
N PHE A 264 -21.51 15.08 22.64
CA PHE A 264 -20.62 15.47 21.55
C PHE A 264 -19.19 14.93 21.71
N PHE A 265 -18.74 14.69 22.94
CA PHE A 265 -17.47 14.00 23.16
C PHE A 265 -17.55 12.57 22.64
N TYR A 266 -18.65 11.85 22.93
CA TYR A 266 -18.91 10.51 22.40
C TYR A 266 -18.98 10.52 20.86
N LEU A 267 -19.74 11.44 20.28
CA LEU A 267 -19.92 11.55 18.83
C LEU A 267 -18.60 11.81 18.10
N HIS A 268 -17.79 12.76 18.56
CA HIS A 268 -16.49 13.06 17.96
C HIS A 268 -15.49 11.92 18.18
N THR A 269 -15.53 11.22 19.31
CA THR A 269 -14.67 10.05 19.56
C THR A 269 -15.00 8.91 18.61
N LEU A 270 -16.29 8.61 18.42
CA LEU A 270 -16.70 7.60 17.45
C LEU A 270 -16.32 7.98 16.02
N SER A 271 -16.48 9.25 15.66
CA SER A 271 -16.09 9.73 14.32
C SER A 271 -14.59 9.68 14.11
N PHE A 272 -13.80 9.95 15.13
CA PHE A 272 -12.35 9.77 15.10
C PHE A 272 -11.96 8.30 14.90
N LEU A 273 -12.59 7.37 15.62
CA LEU A 273 -12.27 5.95 15.57
C LEU A 273 -12.77 5.26 14.29
N ARG A 274 -13.99 5.60 13.84
CA ARG A 274 -14.65 4.99 12.68
C ARG A 274 -14.33 5.71 11.36
N GLY A 275 -13.99 6.99 11.43
CA GLY A 275 -13.53 7.76 10.27
C GLY A 275 -12.21 7.22 9.76
N ASN A 276 -12.17 6.89 8.46
CA ASN A 276 -11.02 6.20 7.88
C ASN A 276 -9.73 7.03 7.94
N ASP A 277 -9.86 8.34 7.83
CA ASP A 277 -8.73 9.24 7.65
C ASP A 277 -8.11 9.70 8.99
N TYR A 278 -8.93 10.09 9.97
CA TYR A 278 -8.46 10.74 11.20
C TYR A 278 -7.61 9.84 12.08
N PHE A 279 -8.11 8.63 12.36
CA PHE A 279 -7.36 7.65 13.16
C PHE A 279 -6.11 7.16 12.42
N GLY A 280 -6.21 6.96 11.08
CA GLY A 280 -5.07 6.57 10.26
C GLY A 280 -3.95 7.61 10.26
N ILE A 281 -4.28 8.89 10.10
CA ILE A 281 -3.32 9.99 10.15
C ILE A 281 -2.68 10.11 11.54
N TYR A 282 -3.48 10.01 12.60
CA TYR A 282 -3.00 10.06 13.98
C TYR A 282 -1.95 8.98 14.26
N ILE A 283 -2.23 7.73 13.88
CA ILE A 283 -1.29 6.61 14.06
C ILE A 283 -0.03 6.78 13.20
N ARG A 284 -0.19 7.15 11.91
CA ARG A 284 0.97 7.33 11.00
C ARG A 284 1.92 8.41 11.50
N LEU A 285 1.40 9.58 11.87
CA LEU A 285 2.22 10.65 12.42
C LEU A 285 2.85 10.26 13.76
N GLY A 286 2.12 9.51 14.60
CA GLY A 286 2.65 8.95 15.84
C GLY A 286 3.82 7.99 15.61
N LEU A 287 3.67 7.07 14.67
CA LEU A 287 4.73 6.10 14.32
C LEU A 287 5.95 6.78 13.68
N ILE A 288 5.75 7.71 12.74
CA ILE A 288 6.84 8.47 12.12
C ILE A 288 7.57 9.28 13.18
N GLY A 289 6.82 9.96 14.08
CA GLY A 289 7.41 10.70 15.19
C GLY A 289 8.20 9.79 16.12
N ALA A 290 7.64 8.65 16.55
CA ALA A 290 8.31 7.70 17.42
C ALA A 290 9.61 7.14 16.78
N PHE A 291 9.54 6.79 15.48
CA PHE A 291 10.70 6.31 14.74
C PHE A 291 11.80 7.38 14.66
N THR A 292 11.48 8.61 14.30
CA THR A 292 12.47 9.70 14.23
C THR A 292 13.08 10.01 15.58
N LEU A 293 12.28 10.00 16.67
CA LEU A 293 12.75 10.21 18.04
C LEU A 293 13.73 9.13 18.50
N TYR A 294 13.59 7.90 18.05
CA TYR A 294 14.50 6.83 18.40
C TYR A 294 15.91 7.04 17.81
N PHE A 295 15.99 7.42 16.53
CA PHE A 295 17.27 7.52 15.82
C PHE A 295 18.03 8.85 16.01
N VAL A 296 17.36 9.93 16.37
CA VAL A 296 18.04 11.22 16.58
C VAL A 296 18.86 11.19 17.87
N PRO A 297 20.18 11.49 17.86
CA PRO A 297 21.00 11.38 19.05
C PRO A 297 20.80 12.52 20.06
N ASN A 298 20.58 13.75 19.57
CA ASN A 298 20.54 14.96 20.40
C ASN A 298 19.19 15.13 21.11
N ILE A 299 19.19 15.27 22.44
CA ILE A 299 17.98 15.37 23.27
C ILE A 299 17.15 16.63 23.00
N TYR A 300 17.80 17.76 22.72
CA TYR A 300 17.09 19.00 22.41
C TYR A 300 16.34 18.90 21.08
N VAL A 301 16.97 18.25 20.08
CA VAL A 301 16.36 17.98 18.78
C VAL A 301 15.22 16.98 18.92
N LYS A 302 15.35 15.95 19.77
CA LYS A 302 14.24 15.03 20.11
C LYS A 302 13.04 15.81 20.65
N GLY A 303 13.25 16.68 21.63
CA GLY A 303 12.17 17.51 22.19
C GLY A 303 11.49 18.38 21.15
N ALA A 304 12.27 19.05 20.30
CA ALA A 304 11.74 19.89 19.22
C ALA A 304 10.91 19.07 18.22
N ILE A 305 11.38 17.91 17.78
CA ILE A 305 10.65 17.00 16.88
C ILE A 305 9.35 16.55 17.52
N ALA A 306 9.37 16.13 18.80
CA ALA A 306 8.16 15.70 19.51
C ALA A 306 7.08 16.79 19.48
N TYR A 307 7.44 18.04 19.78
CA TYR A 307 6.50 19.15 19.79
C TYR A 307 6.02 19.53 18.38
N ILE A 308 6.87 19.50 17.36
CA ILE A 308 6.47 19.74 15.99
C ILE A 308 5.44 18.69 15.53
N VAL A 309 5.69 17.41 15.80
CA VAL A 309 4.78 16.34 15.41
C VAL A 309 3.44 16.48 16.16
N LEU A 310 3.44 16.75 17.46
CA LEU A 310 2.21 17.02 18.22
C LEU A 310 1.42 18.21 17.66
N TYR A 311 2.10 19.26 17.23
CA TYR A 311 1.47 20.41 16.58
C TYR A 311 0.85 20.02 15.23
N MET A 312 1.56 19.26 14.40
CA MET A 312 1.03 18.73 13.13
C MET A 312 -0.22 17.87 13.35
N VAL A 313 -0.18 16.97 14.34
CA VAL A 313 -1.36 16.15 14.70
C VAL A 313 -2.53 17.01 15.12
N SER A 314 -2.28 18.05 15.95
CA SER A 314 -3.34 18.98 16.36
C SER A 314 -3.98 19.71 15.19
N MET A 315 -3.19 20.06 14.17
CA MET A 315 -3.69 20.69 12.93
C MET A 315 -4.60 19.74 12.14
N GLN A 316 -4.23 18.50 12.03
CA GLN A 316 -5.01 17.49 11.32
C GLN A 316 -6.33 17.18 12.06
N LEU A 317 -6.28 17.03 13.36
CA LEU A 317 -7.48 16.75 14.17
C LEU A 317 -8.52 17.88 14.14
N ARG A 318 -8.15 19.12 13.82
CA ARG A 318 -9.11 20.23 13.69
C ARG A 318 -10.14 19.99 12.59
N SER A 319 -9.77 19.31 11.51
CA SER A 319 -10.69 19.01 10.42
C SER A 319 -11.87 18.12 10.85
N LEU A 320 -11.70 17.36 11.94
CA LEU A 320 -12.76 16.55 12.53
C LEU A 320 -13.95 17.42 13.06
N TRP A 321 -13.70 18.68 13.42
CA TRP A 321 -14.77 19.61 13.78
C TRP A 321 -15.76 19.84 12.65
N LYS A 322 -15.25 19.94 11.41
CA LYS A 322 -16.07 20.17 10.22
C LYS A 322 -16.85 18.94 9.76
N TYR A 323 -16.52 17.76 10.29
CA TYR A 323 -17.16 16.49 9.89
C TYR A 323 -18.69 16.51 10.03
N PHE A 324 -19.19 17.26 11.02
CA PHE A 324 -20.62 17.40 11.28
C PHE A 324 -21.20 18.76 10.89
N ALA A 325 -20.44 19.65 10.25
CA ALA A 325 -20.88 21.00 9.94
C ALA A 325 -22.10 21.07 9.01
N GLY A 326 -22.28 20.06 8.16
CA GLY A 326 -23.43 19.96 7.24
C GLY A 326 -24.55 19.02 7.71
N ASN A 327 -24.49 18.49 8.93
CA ASN A 327 -25.50 17.52 9.39
C ASN A 327 -26.61 18.19 10.16
N ILE A 328 -27.82 18.24 9.56
CA ILE A 328 -29.03 18.88 10.11
C ILE A 328 -29.40 18.29 11.48
N ILE A 329 -29.23 16.96 11.66
CA ILE A 329 -29.57 16.29 12.93
C ILE A 329 -28.71 16.83 14.08
N VAL A 330 -27.43 17.11 13.82
CA VAL A 330 -26.51 17.67 14.83
C VAL A 330 -26.83 19.14 15.14
N ALA A 331 -27.35 19.89 14.17
CA ALA A 331 -27.78 21.28 14.34
C ALA A 331 -29.06 21.40 15.18
N LEU A 332 -29.97 20.41 15.08
CA LEU A 332 -31.22 20.37 15.86
C LEU A 332 -31.03 19.98 17.32
N TYR A 333 -29.83 19.51 17.70
CA TYR A 333 -29.60 19.06 19.09
C TYR A 333 -29.47 20.27 20.07
N PRO A 334 -30.26 20.34 21.14
CA PRO A 334 -30.35 21.51 22.01
C PRO A 334 -29.14 21.64 22.94
N ILE A 335 -27.94 21.73 22.40
CA ILE A 335 -26.70 21.92 23.16
C ILE A 335 -25.96 23.14 22.62
N ASP A 336 -25.63 24.04 23.51
CA ASP A 336 -24.87 25.25 23.24
C ASP A 336 -23.55 24.96 22.54
N THR A 337 -23.25 25.75 21.52
CA THR A 337 -22.00 25.65 20.72
C THR A 337 -20.74 25.72 21.57
N ALA A 338 -20.76 26.51 22.64
CA ALA A 338 -19.65 26.62 23.60
C ALA A 338 -19.41 25.29 24.35
N LYS A 339 -20.45 24.57 24.74
CA LYS A 339 -20.35 23.25 25.38
C LYS A 339 -19.82 22.20 24.37
N ARG A 340 -20.31 22.24 23.13
CA ARG A 340 -19.83 21.37 22.04
C ARG A 340 -18.35 21.58 21.82
N MET A 341 -17.89 22.83 21.71
CA MET A 341 -16.49 23.23 21.55
C MET A 341 -15.61 22.68 22.66
N ASN A 342 -16.04 22.87 23.93
CA ASN A 342 -15.25 22.40 25.07
C ASN A 342 -15.11 20.85 25.10
N GLN A 343 -16.15 20.13 24.71
CA GLN A 343 -16.11 18.67 24.62
C GLN A 343 -15.16 18.20 23.51
N PHE A 344 -15.13 18.90 22.38
CA PHE A 344 -14.20 18.62 21.29
C PHE A 344 -12.73 18.92 21.68
N LEU A 345 -12.49 20.06 22.31
CA LEU A 345 -11.15 20.42 22.79
C LEU A 345 -10.64 19.43 23.85
N ARG A 346 -11.52 18.88 24.68
CA ARG A 346 -11.19 17.81 25.61
C ARG A 346 -10.73 16.55 24.90
N LEU A 347 -11.38 16.17 23.80
CA LEU A 347 -10.94 15.04 22.99
C LEU A 347 -9.53 15.26 22.42
N ILE A 348 -9.28 16.43 21.83
CA ILE A 348 -7.95 16.77 21.29
C ILE A 348 -6.90 16.71 22.41
N PHE A 349 -7.20 17.28 23.59
CA PHE A 349 -6.29 17.25 24.72
C PHE A 349 -5.92 15.81 25.13
N ILE A 350 -6.90 14.92 25.22
CA ILE A 350 -6.67 13.50 25.57
C ILE A 350 -5.78 12.81 24.51
N LEU A 351 -6.11 12.96 23.21
CA LEU A 351 -5.38 12.32 22.12
C LEU A 351 -3.92 12.79 22.08
N LEU A 352 -3.68 14.10 22.23
CA LEU A 352 -2.32 14.63 22.23
C LEU A 352 -1.51 14.17 23.45
N ASN A 353 -2.14 14.04 24.63
CA ASN A 353 -1.44 13.51 25.81
C ASN A 353 -1.10 12.01 25.65
N ILE A 354 -1.98 11.20 25.07
CA ILE A 354 -1.68 9.80 24.76
C ILE A 354 -0.43 9.71 23.85
N GLN A 355 -0.35 10.56 22.83
CA GLN A 355 0.78 10.58 21.92
C GLN A 355 2.05 11.13 22.58
N LEU A 356 1.93 12.11 23.47
CA LEU A 356 3.05 12.62 24.27
C LEU A 356 3.63 11.54 25.19
N ILE A 357 2.78 10.73 25.83
CA ILE A 357 3.22 9.59 26.65
C ILE A 357 3.99 8.59 25.79
N LEU A 358 3.49 8.27 24.60
CA LEU A 358 4.18 7.40 23.66
C LEU A 358 5.57 7.98 23.27
N PHE A 359 5.66 9.26 22.96
CA PHE A 359 6.94 9.90 22.63
C PHE A 359 7.91 9.91 23.82
N SER A 360 7.41 10.21 25.01
CA SER A 360 8.22 10.16 26.25
C SER A 360 8.75 8.77 26.53
N SER A 361 7.95 7.72 26.32
CA SER A 361 8.41 6.33 26.47
C SER A 361 9.48 5.95 25.46
N VAL A 362 9.36 6.38 24.19
CA VAL A 362 10.39 6.17 23.16
C VAL A 362 11.68 6.90 23.52
N ILE A 363 11.60 8.13 24.01
CA ILE A 363 12.76 8.90 24.45
C ILE A 363 13.44 8.21 25.64
N LEU A 364 12.68 7.68 26.59
CA LEU A 364 13.22 6.92 27.71
C LEU A 364 14.02 5.69 27.24
N VAL A 365 13.44 4.92 26.33
CA VAL A 365 14.12 3.74 25.75
C VAL A 365 15.37 4.12 24.96
N ALA A 366 15.32 5.23 24.21
CA ALA A 366 16.43 5.66 23.37
C ALA A 366 17.58 6.34 24.11
N THR A 367 17.31 6.95 25.30
CA THR A 367 18.34 7.69 26.07
C THR A 367 18.76 7.00 27.36
N GLY A 368 17.92 6.10 27.89
CA GLY A 368 18.11 5.48 29.21
C GLY A 368 17.92 6.43 30.41
N HIS A 369 17.62 7.73 30.17
CA HIS A 369 17.53 8.74 31.22
C HIS A 369 16.08 9.14 31.51
N LEU A 370 15.56 8.73 32.65
CA LEU A 370 14.17 9.01 33.09
C LEU A 370 13.90 10.51 33.24
N LEU A 371 14.87 11.30 33.70
CA LEU A 371 14.72 12.73 33.88
C LEU A 371 14.41 13.46 32.56
N HIS A 372 15.07 13.10 31.46
CA HIS A 372 14.83 13.70 30.16
C HIS A 372 13.40 13.44 29.66
N ALA A 373 12.92 12.18 29.80
CA ALA A 373 11.57 11.81 29.42
C ALA A 373 10.52 12.56 30.25
N LEU A 374 10.73 12.71 31.57
CA LEU A 374 9.85 13.45 32.46
C LEU A 374 9.81 14.95 32.13
N ILE A 375 10.96 15.59 31.89
CA ILE A 375 11.02 17.01 31.54
C ILE A 375 10.23 17.26 30.24
N ILE A 376 10.45 16.46 29.19
CA ILE A 376 9.74 16.60 27.92
C ILE A 376 8.24 16.36 28.11
N MET A 377 7.85 15.40 28.95
CA MET A 377 6.46 15.12 29.28
C MET A 377 5.80 16.30 29.98
N VAL A 378 6.40 16.85 31.04
CA VAL A 378 5.82 17.96 31.80
C VAL A 378 5.69 19.22 30.94
N ILE A 379 6.78 19.59 30.25
CA ILE A 379 6.76 20.74 29.33
C ILE A 379 5.72 20.51 28.22
N GLY A 380 5.61 19.31 27.70
CA GLY A 380 4.64 18.94 26.65
C GLY A 380 3.19 19.09 27.11
N VAL A 381 2.83 18.64 28.31
CA VAL A 381 1.49 18.81 28.88
C VAL A 381 1.15 20.30 29.04
N LEU A 382 2.09 21.11 29.57
CA LEU A 382 1.91 22.55 29.70
C LEU A 382 1.73 23.20 28.32
N TRP A 383 2.55 22.82 27.35
CA TRP A 383 2.47 23.34 25.99
C TRP A 383 1.16 23.00 25.28
N ILE A 384 0.67 21.76 25.43
CA ILE A 384 -0.64 21.35 24.90
C ILE A 384 -1.74 22.19 25.54
N LYS A 385 -1.73 22.35 26.87
CA LYS A 385 -2.80 23.05 27.64
C LYS A 385 -2.83 24.55 27.36
N PHE A 386 -1.68 25.23 27.37
CA PHE A 386 -1.59 26.66 27.27
C PHE A 386 -1.42 27.22 25.87
N ILE A 387 -0.89 26.44 24.91
CA ILE A 387 -0.61 26.91 23.55
C ILE A 387 -1.50 26.23 22.52
N ILE A 388 -1.53 24.89 22.48
CA ILE A 388 -2.23 24.18 21.40
C ILE A 388 -3.74 24.30 21.54
N VAL A 389 -4.27 24.04 22.74
CA VAL A 389 -5.73 24.04 22.98
C VAL A 389 -6.34 25.43 22.76
N PRO A 390 -5.80 26.55 23.31
CA PRO A 390 -6.33 27.89 23.06
C PRO A 390 -6.21 28.31 21.57
N LYS A 391 -5.09 27.99 20.92
CA LYS A 391 -4.89 28.28 19.50
C LYS A 391 -5.88 27.51 18.61
N THR A 392 -6.19 26.27 19.00
CA THR A 392 -7.21 25.45 18.33
C THR A 392 -8.60 26.04 18.52
N LYS A 393 -8.93 26.48 19.76
CA LYS A 393 -10.19 27.15 20.07
C LYS A 393 -10.39 28.39 19.21
N LYS A 394 -9.40 29.29 19.19
CA LYS A 394 -9.46 30.54 18.40
C LYS A 394 -9.68 30.29 16.90
N ARG A 395 -9.01 29.28 16.32
CA ARG A 395 -9.17 28.94 14.90
C ARG A 395 -10.50 28.25 14.58
N ILE A 396 -11.09 27.53 15.52
CA ILE A 396 -12.41 26.92 15.30
C ILE A 396 -13.50 27.96 15.42
N SER A 397 -13.38 28.93 16.33
CA SER A 397 -14.35 30.03 16.48
C SER A 397 -14.35 31.00 15.32
N SER A 398 -13.32 31.00 14.44
CA SER A 398 -13.27 31.81 13.23
C SER A 398 -13.90 31.15 12.00
N PHE A 399 -14.44 29.95 12.16
CA PHE A 399 -15.22 29.21 11.15
C PHE A 399 -16.70 29.19 11.50
#